data_3dfd6a8a490db14adde1011d3c98d6e3
#
_entry.id   3dfd6a8a490db14adde1011d3c98d6e3
#
_cell.length_a   1.000
_cell.length_b   1.000
_cell.length_c   1.000
_cell.angle_alpha   90.00
_cell.angle_beta   90.00
_cell.angle_gamma   90.00
#
_symmetry.space_group_name_H-M   'P 1'
#
loop_
_entity.id
_entity.type
_entity.pdbx_description
1 polymer ?
#
loop_
_entity_poly.entity_id
_entity_poly.type
_entity_poly.pdbx_seq_one_letter_code
_entity_poly.pdbx_strand_id
1 'polypeptide(L)'
;AINKGINALLNENCEPITMPKEMRFVEENLKTVQRTLEQQRREAELSEQKKDELILYLAHDIKTPLTSVIGYLSILDENKEMDQVQREKCIHVGLEKAMRLEKLINEFFEITRFRQDDFALLKTKIDLHYMLIQLADEFTPALQAAQVEIQINMPKDIYIYGDANYLARAFQNILKNAVAYSETNTVIAISALYQMDKVIISITNTGDTISPEQQAHIFEKFYRADDARQGNTGGAGLGLAIANPRQIGR
;
A
#
# COMPACT_ATOMS: atom_id res chain seq x y z
N ALA A 1 -5.19 44.98 -16.41
CA ALA A 1 -6.06 43.79 -16.60
C ALA A 1 -5.34 42.52 -16.17
N ILE A 2 -4.13 42.19 -16.71
CA ILE A 2 -3.38 40.97 -16.41
C ILE A 2 -3.06 40.84 -14.93
N ASN A 3 -2.52 41.87 -14.28
CA ASN A 3 -2.23 41.82 -12.83
C ASN A 3 -3.48 41.59 -11.97
N LYS A 4 -4.67 42.07 -12.41
CA LYS A 4 -5.91 41.78 -11.71
C LYS A 4 -6.32 40.30 -11.86
N GLY A 5 -6.10 39.71 -13.04
CA GLY A 5 -6.33 38.28 -13.27
C GLY A 5 -5.36 37.38 -12.47
N ILE A 6 -4.09 37.74 -12.37
CA ILE A 6 -3.09 37.01 -11.57
C ILE A 6 -3.43 37.11 -10.06
N ASN A 7 -3.80 38.30 -9.59
CA ASN A 7 -4.22 38.47 -8.19
C ASN A 7 -5.49 37.66 -7.86
N ALA A 8 -6.41 37.50 -8.81
CA ALA A 8 -7.59 36.65 -8.63
C ALA A 8 -7.24 35.14 -8.53
N LEU A 9 -6.14 34.70 -9.16
CA LEU A 9 -5.61 33.34 -9.00
C LEU A 9 -4.98 33.11 -7.62
N LEU A 10 -4.41 34.16 -7.02
CA LEU A 10 -3.72 34.07 -5.71
C LEU A 10 -4.67 34.26 -4.52
N ASN A 11 -5.87 34.81 -4.75
CA ASN A 11 -6.87 35.01 -3.71
C ASN A 11 -7.68 33.74 -3.49
N GLU A 12 -7.84 33.35 -2.23
CA GLU A 12 -8.61 32.16 -1.80
C GLU A 12 -10.10 32.24 -2.14
N ASN A 13 -10.65 33.43 -2.45
CA ASN A 13 -12.06 33.67 -2.68
C ASN A 13 -12.48 33.60 -4.16
N CYS A 14 -11.92 32.71 -4.97
CA CYS A 14 -12.36 32.36 -6.34
C CYS A 14 -13.18 33.45 -7.07
N GLU A 15 -12.69 34.70 -7.14
CA GLU A 15 -13.35 35.76 -7.89
C GLU A 15 -13.34 35.43 -9.40
N PRO A 16 -14.43 35.62 -10.14
CA PRO A 16 -14.46 35.32 -11.55
C PRO A 16 -13.49 36.23 -12.33
N ILE A 17 -12.57 35.58 -13.06
CA ILE A 17 -11.63 36.30 -13.93
C ILE A 17 -12.39 36.81 -15.13
N THR A 18 -12.52 38.14 -15.26
CA THR A 18 -13.11 38.80 -16.39
C THR A 18 -12.15 39.78 -17.07
N MET A 19 -11.98 39.68 -18.39
CA MET A 19 -11.05 40.51 -19.14
C MET A 19 -11.74 41.18 -20.34
N PRO A 20 -11.17 42.28 -20.90
CA PRO A 20 -11.64 42.89 -22.15
C PRO A 20 -11.65 41.89 -23.31
N LYS A 21 -12.52 42.13 -24.30
CA LYS A 21 -12.72 41.19 -25.43
C LYS A 21 -11.45 40.88 -26.21
N GLU A 22 -10.51 41.80 -26.26
CA GLU A 22 -9.20 41.64 -26.93
C GLU A 22 -8.28 40.66 -26.21
N MET A 23 -8.57 40.36 -24.95
CA MET A 23 -7.74 39.46 -24.08
C MET A 23 -8.46 38.14 -23.76
N ARG A 24 -9.47 37.76 -24.53
CA ARG A 24 -10.27 36.55 -24.31
C ARG A 24 -9.40 35.28 -24.21
N PHE A 25 -8.39 35.14 -25.06
CA PHE A 25 -7.46 34.00 -25.01
C PHE A 25 -6.69 33.90 -23.66
N VAL A 26 -6.29 35.06 -23.13
CA VAL A 26 -5.62 35.12 -21.80
C VAL A 26 -6.60 34.74 -20.69
N GLU A 27 -7.85 35.21 -20.78
CA GLU A 27 -8.90 34.85 -19.82
C GLU A 27 -9.19 33.36 -19.81
N GLU A 28 -9.28 32.69 -20.96
CA GLU A 28 -9.50 31.24 -21.06
C GLU A 28 -8.32 30.43 -20.47
N ASN A 29 -7.09 30.86 -20.76
CA ASN A 29 -5.90 30.22 -20.19
C ASN A 29 -5.84 30.38 -18.67
N LEU A 30 -6.12 31.56 -18.14
CA LEU A 30 -6.15 31.80 -16.70
C LEU A 30 -7.25 31.01 -16.00
N LYS A 31 -8.44 30.90 -16.62
CA LYS A 31 -9.53 30.04 -16.11
C LYS A 31 -9.14 28.56 -16.10
N THR A 32 -8.39 28.12 -17.10
CA THR A 32 -7.87 26.73 -17.14
C THR A 32 -6.87 26.49 -16.01
N VAL A 33 -5.94 27.42 -15.83
CA VAL A 33 -4.96 27.35 -14.71
C VAL A 33 -5.70 27.36 -13.37
N GLN A 34 -6.68 28.25 -13.19
CA GLN A 34 -7.48 28.32 -11.97
C GLN A 34 -8.15 26.98 -11.66
N ARG A 35 -8.84 26.39 -12.63
CA ARG A 35 -9.49 25.07 -12.45
C ARG A 35 -8.49 23.99 -12.09
N THR A 36 -7.32 23.97 -12.71
CA THR A 36 -6.26 23.00 -12.40
C THR A 36 -5.73 23.18 -10.98
N LEU A 37 -5.51 24.42 -10.54
CA LEU A 37 -5.07 24.72 -9.17
C LEU A 37 -6.14 24.35 -8.14
N GLU A 38 -7.42 24.65 -8.40
CA GLU A 38 -8.54 24.28 -7.55
C GLU A 38 -8.67 22.74 -7.43
N GLN A 39 -8.51 22.04 -8.54
CA GLN A 39 -8.52 20.58 -8.54
C GLN A 39 -7.37 20.01 -7.72
N GLN A 40 -6.14 20.50 -7.94
CA GLN A 40 -4.96 20.06 -7.16
C GLN A 40 -5.12 20.35 -5.67
N ARG A 41 -5.67 21.52 -5.32
CA ARG A 41 -5.95 21.88 -3.93
C ARG A 41 -6.94 20.92 -3.29
N ARG A 42 -8.08 20.64 -3.96
CA ARG A 42 -9.07 19.68 -3.46
C ARG A 42 -8.49 18.28 -3.32
N GLU A 43 -7.68 17.84 -4.27
CA GLU A 43 -7.00 16.53 -4.18
C GLU A 43 -6.02 16.48 -3.00
N ALA A 44 -5.29 17.57 -2.75
CA ALA A 44 -4.38 17.69 -1.61
C ALA A 44 -5.15 17.70 -0.27
N GLU A 45 -6.24 18.47 -0.15
CA GLU A 45 -7.08 18.53 1.04
C GLU A 45 -7.72 17.16 1.34
N LEU A 46 -8.26 16.49 0.32
CA LEU A 46 -8.80 15.12 0.47
C LEU A 46 -7.74 14.11 0.88
N SER A 47 -6.52 14.24 0.33
CA SER A 47 -5.40 13.39 0.72
C SER A 47 -4.96 13.62 2.18
N GLU A 48 -5.03 14.86 2.65
CA GLU A 48 -4.70 15.20 4.03
C GLU A 48 -5.76 14.72 5.01
N GLN A 49 -7.05 14.89 4.68
CA GLN A 49 -8.16 14.35 5.47
C GLN A 49 -8.10 12.83 5.59
N LYS A 50 -7.89 12.11 4.48
CA LYS A 50 -7.73 10.66 4.48
C LYS A 50 -6.55 10.20 5.34
N LYS A 51 -5.49 11.00 5.41
CA LYS A 51 -4.33 10.73 6.27
C LYS A 51 -4.68 10.89 7.74
N ASP A 52 -5.38 11.94 8.10
CA ASP A 52 -5.75 12.21 9.49
C ASP A 52 -6.74 11.17 10.02
N GLU A 53 -7.72 10.79 9.21
CA GLU A 53 -8.62 9.67 9.50
C GLU A 53 -7.87 8.37 9.74
N LEU A 54 -6.84 8.09 8.91
CA LEU A 54 -6.01 6.91 9.06
C LEU A 54 -5.20 6.92 10.36
N ILE A 55 -4.58 8.06 10.70
CA ILE A 55 -3.81 8.19 11.94
C ILE A 55 -4.71 7.91 13.13
N LEU A 56 -5.94 8.43 13.11
CA LEU A 56 -6.92 8.19 14.16
C LEU A 56 -7.34 6.73 14.26
N TYR A 57 -7.61 6.09 13.10
CA TYR A 57 -7.94 4.68 13.01
C TYR A 57 -6.79 3.80 13.54
N LEU A 58 -5.57 4.06 13.09
CA LEU A 58 -4.39 3.31 13.54
C LEU A 58 -4.10 3.49 15.02
N ALA A 59 -4.28 4.70 15.55
CA ALA A 59 -4.13 4.95 16.99
C ALA A 59 -5.11 4.11 17.82
N HIS A 60 -6.36 3.99 17.35
CA HIS A 60 -7.36 3.12 17.98
C HIS A 60 -6.97 1.64 17.88
N ASP A 61 -6.54 1.20 16.71
CA ASP A 61 -6.20 -0.21 16.45
C ASP A 61 -4.89 -0.65 17.12
N ILE A 62 -3.97 0.26 17.38
CA ILE A 62 -2.77 0.05 18.19
C ILE A 62 -3.14 -0.03 19.68
N LYS A 63 -4.03 0.86 20.16
CA LYS A 63 -4.43 0.90 21.58
C LYS A 63 -5.06 -0.41 22.04
N THR A 64 -5.89 -1.04 21.21
CA THR A 64 -6.64 -2.25 21.58
C THR A 64 -5.71 -3.44 21.91
N PRO A 65 -4.80 -3.90 21.04
CA PRO A 65 -3.87 -4.97 21.36
C PRO A 65 -2.89 -4.58 22.48
N LEU A 66 -2.44 -3.33 22.54
CA LEU A 66 -1.57 -2.84 23.60
C LEU A 66 -2.24 -2.97 24.98
N THR A 67 -3.49 -2.54 25.11
CA THR A 67 -4.26 -2.69 26.37
C THR A 67 -4.40 -4.17 26.74
N SER A 68 -4.62 -5.05 25.75
CA SER A 68 -4.70 -6.48 25.99
C SER A 68 -3.37 -7.05 26.50
N VAL A 69 -2.23 -6.70 25.86
CA VAL A 69 -0.90 -7.13 26.31
C VAL A 69 -0.64 -6.69 27.75
N ILE A 70 -0.88 -5.42 28.06
CA ILE A 70 -0.73 -4.89 29.43
C ILE A 70 -1.63 -5.66 30.41
N GLY A 71 -2.90 -5.89 30.04
CA GLY A 71 -3.84 -6.62 30.90
C GLY A 71 -3.39 -8.04 31.21
N TYR A 72 -2.94 -8.81 30.20
CA TYR A 72 -2.43 -10.17 30.44
C TYR A 72 -1.13 -10.20 31.24
N LEU A 73 -0.23 -9.24 31.01
CA LEU A 73 0.99 -9.10 31.82
C LEU A 73 0.68 -8.72 33.28
N SER A 74 -0.28 -7.83 33.52
CA SER A 74 -0.74 -7.46 34.87
C SER A 74 -1.34 -8.66 35.60
N ILE A 75 -2.18 -9.46 34.92
CA ILE A 75 -2.76 -10.69 35.50
C ILE A 75 -1.65 -11.67 35.90
N LEU A 76 -0.59 -11.82 35.09
CA LEU A 76 0.54 -12.69 35.39
C LEU A 76 1.39 -12.17 36.56
N ASP A 77 1.54 -10.88 36.71
CA ASP A 77 2.30 -10.25 37.79
C ASP A 77 1.57 -10.30 39.14
N GLU A 78 0.27 -10.05 39.13
CA GLU A 78 -0.57 -10.01 40.31
C GLU A 78 -0.87 -11.42 40.87
N ASN A 79 -1.01 -12.44 40.00
CA ASN A 79 -1.38 -13.80 40.39
C ASN A 79 -0.21 -14.77 40.37
N LYS A 80 0.68 -14.69 41.36
CA LYS A 80 1.86 -15.56 41.45
C LYS A 80 1.55 -17.04 41.66
N GLU A 81 0.40 -17.36 42.25
CA GLU A 81 -0.09 -18.72 42.52
C GLU A 81 -0.97 -19.29 41.41
N MET A 82 -1.05 -18.62 40.27
CA MET A 82 -1.85 -19.07 39.12
C MET A 82 -1.36 -20.44 38.64
N ASP A 83 -2.29 -21.34 38.31
CA ASP A 83 -1.95 -22.65 37.76
C ASP A 83 -1.23 -22.54 36.41
N GLN A 84 -0.46 -23.55 36.06
CA GLN A 84 0.41 -23.50 34.86
C GLN A 84 -0.37 -23.38 33.59
N VAL A 85 -1.56 -24.01 33.47
CA VAL A 85 -2.38 -23.96 32.23
C VAL A 85 -2.92 -22.55 32.00
N GLN A 86 -3.40 -21.88 33.05
CA GLN A 86 -3.87 -20.50 32.97
C GLN A 86 -2.71 -19.55 32.64
N ARG A 87 -1.53 -19.76 33.25
CA ARG A 87 -0.31 -18.98 32.96
C ARG A 87 0.11 -19.09 31.51
N GLU A 88 0.17 -20.31 30.97
CA GLU A 88 0.51 -20.56 29.56
C GLU A 88 -0.49 -19.90 28.62
N LYS A 89 -1.78 -19.95 28.94
CA LYS A 89 -2.83 -19.29 28.15
C LYS A 89 -2.64 -17.77 28.15
N CYS A 90 -2.36 -17.15 29.29
CA CYS A 90 -2.12 -15.71 29.38
C CYS A 90 -0.89 -15.29 28.56
N ILE A 91 0.20 -16.06 28.65
CA ILE A 91 1.42 -15.82 27.86
C ILE A 91 1.12 -15.94 26.37
N HIS A 92 0.42 -17.00 25.95
CA HIS A 92 0.09 -17.22 24.53
C HIS A 92 -0.75 -16.08 23.95
N VAL A 93 -1.82 -15.68 24.64
CA VAL A 93 -2.66 -14.57 24.20
C VAL A 93 -1.90 -13.24 24.20
N GLY A 94 -1.11 -12.98 25.24
CA GLY A 94 -0.25 -11.80 25.31
C GLY A 94 0.72 -11.73 24.13
N LEU A 95 1.37 -12.84 23.80
CA LEU A 95 2.27 -12.94 22.65
C LEU A 95 1.55 -12.71 21.32
N GLU A 96 0.37 -13.32 21.11
CA GLU A 96 -0.46 -13.12 19.92
C GLU A 96 -0.81 -11.63 19.71
N LYS A 97 -1.21 -10.95 20.80
CA LYS A 97 -1.54 -9.52 20.74
C LYS A 97 -0.31 -8.64 20.52
N ALA A 98 0.84 -9.00 21.07
CA ALA A 98 2.10 -8.30 20.82
C ALA A 98 2.56 -8.44 19.35
N MET A 99 2.47 -9.63 18.75
CA MET A 99 2.77 -9.85 17.33
C MET A 99 1.82 -9.07 16.42
N ARG A 100 0.53 -8.99 16.79
CA ARG A 100 -0.43 -8.16 16.07
C ARG A 100 -0.07 -6.67 16.14
N LEU A 101 0.37 -6.20 17.32
CA LEU A 101 0.80 -4.81 17.52
C LEU A 101 2.04 -4.49 16.69
N GLU A 102 3.03 -5.37 16.67
CA GLU A 102 4.23 -5.24 15.84
C GLU A 102 3.86 -5.08 14.35
N LYS A 103 2.94 -5.93 13.86
CA LYS A 103 2.45 -5.85 12.48
C LYS A 103 1.81 -4.49 12.18
N LEU A 104 0.94 -3.97 13.08
CA LEU A 104 0.29 -2.66 12.91
C LEU A 104 1.31 -1.51 12.91
N ILE A 105 2.32 -1.57 13.77
CA ILE A 105 3.41 -0.59 13.82
C ILE A 105 4.21 -0.61 12.51
N ASN A 106 4.56 -1.78 12.01
CA ASN A 106 5.25 -1.91 10.73
C ASN A 106 4.42 -1.35 9.57
N GLU A 107 3.11 -1.63 9.53
CA GLU A 107 2.19 -1.04 8.56
C GLU A 107 2.13 0.50 8.67
N PHE A 108 2.17 1.07 9.87
CA PHE A 108 2.25 2.52 10.11
C PHE A 108 3.56 3.14 9.57
N PHE A 109 4.70 2.52 9.85
CA PHE A 109 5.97 2.98 9.31
C PHE A 109 6.01 2.93 7.78
N GLU A 110 5.36 1.94 7.18
CA GLU A 110 5.19 1.86 5.74
C GLU A 110 4.49 3.10 5.17
N ILE A 111 3.41 3.56 5.83
CA ILE A 111 2.63 4.73 5.45
C ILE A 111 3.45 6.02 5.53
N THR A 112 4.20 6.18 6.62
CA THR A 112 4.96 7.41 6.89
C THR A 112 6.20 7.52 6.02
N ARG A 113 6.86 6.39 5.71
CA ARG A 113 8.08 6.34 4.92
C ARG A 113 7.86 6.67 3.44
N PHE A 114 6.66 6.44 2.90
CA PHE A 114 6.29 6.78 1.52
C PHE A 114 6.18 8.28 1.24
N ARG A 115 6.33 9.13 2.23
CA ARG A 115 6.26 10.61 2.08
C ARG A 115 7.58 11.31 1.82
N GLN A 116 8.69 10.63 2.01
CA GLN A 116 9.98 11.24 1.75
C GLN A 116 10.37 10.99 0.28
N ASP A 117 9.87 11.86 -0.61
CA ASP A 117 10.26 11.96 -2.03
C ASP A 117 11.77 12.27 -2.23
N ASP A 118 12.54 12.37 -1.14
CA ASP A 118 13.97 12.75 -1.13
C ASP A 118 14.95 11.57 -1.11
N PHE A 119 14.48 10.32 -1.18
CA PHE A 119 15.43 9.21 -1.29
C PHE A 119 15.91 9.05 -2.73
N ALA A 120 17.18 9.42 -2.95
CA ALA A 120 17.90 9.06 -4.17
C ALA A 120 17.82 7.52 -4.35
N LEU A 121 17.08 7.07 -5.37
CA LEU A 121 16.97 5.64 -5.71
C LEU A 121 18.37 5.10 -6.02
N LEU A 122 18.80 4.08 -5.30
CA LEU A 122 20.03 3.36 -5.57
C LEU A 122 19.81 2.37 -6.72
N LYS A 123 19.82 2.91 -7.94
CA LYS A 123 19.60 2.09 -9.14
C LYS A 123 20.81 1.20 -9.41
N THR A 124 20.60 -0.11 -9.35
CA THR A 124 21.59 -1.14 -9.67
C THR A 124 21.04 -2.09 -10.72
N LYS A 125 21.93 -2.87 -11.36
CA LYS A 125 21.53 -3.98 -12.22
C LYS A 125 21.03 -5.12 -11.34
N ILE A 126 19.78 -5.54 -11.55
CA ILE A 126 19.08 -6.55 -10.75
C ILE A 126 18.82 -7.76 -11.62
N ASP A 127 19.19 -8.95 -11.16
CA ASP A 127 18.76 -10.23 -11.70
C ASP A 127 17.33 -10.50 -11.21
N LEU A 128 16.37 -10.30 -12.12
CA LEU A 128 14.95 -10.42 -11.77
C LEU A 128 14.52 -11.86 -11.49
N HIS A 129 15.09 -12.82 -12.23
CA HIS A 129 14.79 -14.23 -12.03
C HIS A 129 15.24 -14.69 -10.64
N TYR A 130 16.46 -14.35 -10.27
CA TYR A 130 17.01 -14.69 -8.95
C TYR A 130 16.23 -14.03 -7.81
N MET A 131 15.89 -12.75 -7.94
CA MET A 131 15.09 -12.03 -6.98
C MET A 131 13.73 -12.70 -6.74
N LEU A 132 13.00 -13.07 -7.80
CA LEU A 132 11.68 -13.69 -7.67
C LEU A 132 11.74 -15.10 -7.08
N ILE A 133 12.81 -15.87 -7.36
CA ILE A 133 13.05 -17.17 -6.71
C ILE A 133 13.24 -16.97 -5.20
N GLN A 134 14.13 -16.06 -4.80
CA GLN A 134 14.36 -15.79 -3.37
C GLN A 134 13.08 -15.36 -2.65
N LEU A 135 12.30 -14.49 -3.27
CA LEU A 135 11.02 -14.07 -2.72
C LEU A 135 10.03 -15.24 -2.61
N ALA A 136 9.94 -16.11 -3.62
CA ALA A 136 9.07 -17.28 -3.56
C ALA A 136 9.46 -18.22 -2.43
N ASP A 137 10.76 -18.43 -2.20
CA ASP A 137 11.28 -19.25 -1.10
C ASP A 137 10.90 -18.67 0.27
N GLU A 138 10.94 -17.34 0.43
CA GLU A 138 10.49 -16.66 1.67
C GLU A 138 9.00 -16.90 1.97
N PHE A 139 8.18 -17.07 0.93
CA PHE A 139 6.74 -17.32 1.08
C PHE A 139 6.39 -18.78 1.32
N THR A 140 7.34 -19.72 1.29
CA THR A 140 7.08 -21.16 1.48
C THR A 140 6.19 -21.50 2.69
N PRO A 141 6.38 -20.95 3.89
CA PRO A 141 5.49 -21.25 5.02
C PRO A 141 4.06 -20.77 4.80
N ALA A 142 3.87 -19.58 4.20
CA ALA A 142 2.56 -19.02 3.91
C ALA A 142 1.84 -19.80 2.79
N LEU A 143 2.57 -20.25 1.79
CA LEU A 143 2.07 -21.08 0.69
C LEU A 143 1.59 -22.43 1.20
N GLN A 144 2.36 -23.08 2.07
CA GLN A 144 1.97 -24.35 2.69
C GLN A 144 0.70 -24.19 3.54
N ALA A 145 0.63 -23.11 4.34
CA ALA A 145 -0.54 -22.83 5.16
C ALA A 145 -1.81 -22.55 4.31
N ALA A 146 -1.66 -21.90 3.16
CA ALA A 146 -2.74 -21.61 2.21
C ALA A 146 -3.03 -22.80 1.25
N GLN A 147 -2.21 -23.83 1.24
CA GLN A 147 -2.27 -24.94 0.26
C GLN A 147 -2.19 -24.45 -1.19
N VAL A 148 -1.27 -23.54 -1.47
CA VAL A 148 -1.05 -22.93 -2.80
C VAL A 148 0.41 -23.13 -3.21
N GLU A 149 0.65 -23.27 -4.49
CA GLU A 149 2.00 -23.40 -5.06
C GLU A 149 2.39 -22.16 -5.86
N ILE A 150 3.69 -21.86 -5.98
CA ILE A 150 4.21 -20.85 -6.91
C ILE A 150 4.91 -21.55 -8.05
N GLN A 151 4.60 -21.15 -9.28
CA GLN A 151 5.30 -21.56 -10.48
C GLN A 151 5.92 -20.36 -11.18
N ILE A 152 7.26 -20.35 -11.33
CA ILE A 152 8.00 -19.29 -12.02
C ILE A 152 8.35 -19.78 -13.42
N ASN A 153 7.76 -19.13 -14.43
CA ASN A 153 7.96 -19.43 -15.84
C ASN A 153 8.47 -18.20 -16.57
N MET A 154 9.77 -17.96 -16.51
CA MET A 154 10.42 -16.81 -17.12
C MET A 154 11.86 -17.14 -17.55
N PRO A 155 12.43 -16.41 -18.53
CA PRO A 155 13.84 -16.55 -18.90
C PRO A 155 14.77 -16.26 -17.71
N LYS A 156 15.90 -16.99 -17.64
CA LYS A 156 16.88 -16.79 -16.56
C LYS A 156 17.67 -15.49 -16.69
N ASP A 157 17.79 -14.95 -17.91
CA ASP A 157 18.66 -13.82 -18.23
C ASP A 157 17.88 -12.49 -18.32
N ILE A 158 16.90 -12.27 -17.41
CA ILE A 158 16.17 -11.01 -17.34
C ILE A 158 16.81 -10.10 -16.29
N TYR A 159 17.39 -9.00 -16.78
CA TYR A 159 17.99 -7.95 -15.94
C TYR A 159 17.23 -6.64 -16.09
N ILE A 160 17.03 -5.95 -14.98
CA ILE A 160 16.44 -4.62 -14.95
C ILE A 160 17.32 -3.66 -14.14
N TYR A 161 17.23 -2.36 -14.41
CA TYR A 161 17.88 -1.33 -13.60
C TYR A 161 16.88 -0.68 -12.69
N GLY A 162 17.12 -0.76 -11.39
CA GLY A 162 16.21 -0.22 -10.38
C GLY A 162 16.79 -0.31 -8.97
N ASP A 163 16.02 0.11 -7.99
CA ASP A 163 16.33 -0.10 -6.59
C ASP A 163 15.82 -1.47 -6.14
N ALA A 164 16.76 -2.35 -5.76
CA ALA A 164 16.45 -3.74 -5.41
C ALA A 164 15.49 -3.85 -4.22
N ASN A 165 15.64 -2.97 -3.21
CA ASN A 165 14.78 -2.98 -2.03
C ASN A 165 13.35 -2.57 -2.36
N TYR A 166 13.17 -1.55 -3.20
CA TYR A 166 11.84 -1.11 -3.65
C TYR A 166 11.14 -2.17 -4.48
N LEU A 167 11.86 -2.81 -5.40
CA LEU A 167 11.31 -3.86 -6.25
C LEU A 167 10.96 -5.11 -5.46
N ALA A 168 11.86 -5.57 -4.58
CA ALA A 168 11.58 -6.71 -3.70
C ALA A 168 10.32 -6.47 -2.87
N ARG A 169 10.18 -5.27 -2.31
CA ARG A 169 9.01 -4.89 -1.52
C ARG A 169 7.73 -4.82 -2.34
N ALA A 170 7.79 -4.30 -3.56
CA ALA A 170 6.64 -4.29 -4.46
C ALA A 170 6.16 -5.72 -4.77
N PHE A 171 7.10 -6.62 -5.09
CA PHE A 171 6.78 -8.03 -5.33
C PHE A 171 6.28 -8.75 -4.08
N GLN A 172 6.88 -8.52 -2.91
CA GLN A 172 6.39 -9.07 -1.65
C GLN A 172 4.93 -8.69 -1.39
N ASN A 173 4.55 -7.44 -1.63
CA ASN A 173 3.18 -6.98 -1.46
C ASN A 173 2.21 -7.64 -2.43
N ILE A 174 2.62 -7.80 -3.70
CA ILE A 174 1.80 -8.49 -4.71
C ILE A 174 1.67 -9.98 -4.37
N LEU A 175 2.77 -10.65 -4.02
CA LEU A 175 2.77 -12.07 -3.65
C LEU A 175 1.94 -12.31 -2.38
N LYS A 176 2.04 -11.45 -1.38
CA LYS A 176 1.23 -11.52 -0.17
C LYS A 176 -0.27 -11.46 -0.48
N ASN A 177 -0.67 -10.56 -1.41
CA ASN A 177 -2.04 -10.52 -1.88
C ASN A 177 -2.41 -11.78 -2.67
N ALA A 178 -1.56 -12.22 -3.59
CA ALA A 178 -1.81 -13.42 -4.37
C ALA A 178 -2.04 -14.64 -3.47
N VAL A 179 -1.21 -14.84 -2.42
CA VAL A 179 -1.40 -15.93 -1.45
C VAL A 179 -2.68 -15.76 -0.64
N ALA A 180 -2.98 -14.53 -0.17
CA ALA A 180 -4.14 -14.28 0.67
C ALA A 180 -5.50 -14.43 -0.04
N TYR A 181 -5.52 -14.22 -1.35
CA TYR A 181 -6.74 -14.27 -2.18
C TYR A 181 -6.76 -15.44 -3.17
N SER A 182 -5.85 -16.39 -3.04
CA SER A 182 -5.89 -17.62 -3.83
C SER A 182 -6.83 -18.65 -3.20
N GLU A 183 -7.52 -19.39 -4.05
CA GLU A 183 -8.22 -20.61 -3.65
C GLU A 183 -7.23 -21.71 -3.28
N THR A 184 -7.60 -22.57 -2.36
CA THR A 184 -6.79 -23.73 -1.97
C THR A 184 -6.55 -24.69 -3.13
N ASN A 185 -5.39 -25.35 -3.16
CA ASN A 185 -4.96 -26.26 -4.21
C ASN A 185 -4.85 -25.61 -5.60
N THR A 186 -4.49 -24.33 -5.66
CA THR A 186 -4.24 -23.59 -6.90
C THR A 186 -2.78 -23.21 -7.03
N VAL A 187 -2.42 -22.67 -8.22
CA VAL A 187 -1.05 -22.24 -8.52
C VAL A 187 -1.02 -20.74 -8.77
N ILE A 188 -0.10 -20.04 -8.13
CA ILE A 188 0.27 -18.66 -8.45
C ILE A 188 1.34 -18.73 -9.55
N ALA A 189 1.00 -18.29 -10.76
CA ALA A 189 1.91 -18.27 -11.88
C ALA A 189 2.63 -16.93 -12.00
N ILE A 190 3.97 -16.97 -12.01
CA ILE A 190 4.82 -15.79 -12.23
C ILE A 190 5.48 -15.94 -13.60
N SER A 191 5.29 -14.96 -14.47
CA SER A 191 5.94 -14.91 -15.78
C SER A 191 6.52 -13.54 -16.06
N ALA A 192 7.55 -13.48 -16.90
CA ALA A 192 8.14 -12.24 -17.37
C ALA A 192 8.55 -12.35 -18.83
N LEU A 193 8.38 -11.26 -19.56
CA LEU A 193 8.78 -11.17 -20.97
C LEU A 193 9.31 -9.77 -21.29
N TYR A 194 10.24 -9.71 -22.24
CA TYR A 194 10.69 -8.45 -22.83
C TYR A 194 9.66 -7.98 -23.87
N GLN A 195 9.26 -6.74 -23.76
CA GLN A 195 8.43 -6.08 -24.76
C GLN A 195 9.04 -4.71 -25.09
N MET A 196 9.71 -4.60 -26.22
CA MET A 196 10.49 -3.41 -26.60
C MET A 196 11.53 -3.07 -25.50
N ASP A 197 11.44 -1.87 -24.90
CA ASP A 197 12.36 -1.38 -23.86
C ASP A 197 11.87 -1.67 -22.43
N LYS A 198 10.87 -2.54 -22.28
CA LYS A 198 10.23 -2.83 -20.97
C LYS A 198 10.23 -4.33 -20.70
N VAL A 199 10.29 -4.67 -19.43
CA VAL A 199 10.00 -6.01 -18.94
C VAL A 199 8.58 -6.00 -18.36
N ILE A 200 7.71 -6.85 -18.91
CA ILE A 200 6.38 -7.08 -18.36
C ILE A 200 6.47 -8.30 -17.46
N ILE A 201 6.05 -8.11 -16.21
CA ILE A 201 5.98 -9.16 -15.20
C ILE A 201 4.51 -9.39 -14.90
N SER A 202 4.06 -10.64 -15.00
CA SER A 202 2.70 -11.04 -14.70
C SER A 202 2.70 -12.02 -13.53
N ILE A 203 1.91 -11.72 -12.51
CA ILE A 203 1.66 -12.60 -11.36
C ILE A 203 0.15 -12.88 -11.38
N THR A 204 -0.20 -14.13 -11.57
CA THR A 204 -1.59 -14.57 -11.76
C THR A 204 -1.94 -15.59 -10.70
N ASN A 205 -3.07 -15.43 -10.04
CA ASN A 205 -3.63 -16.38 -9.10
C ASN A 205 -5.11 -16.69 -9.43
N THR A 206 -5.61 -17.79 -8.93
CA THR A 206 -7.03 -18.17 -9.02
C THR A 206 -7.72 -17.82 -7.72
N GLY A 207 -8.79 -17.05 -7.79
CA GLY A 207 -9.57 -16.59 -6.64
C GLY A 207 -10.78 -15.77 -7.06
N ASP A 208 -11.42 -15.11 -6.12
CA ASP A 208 -12.60 -14.29 -6.37
C ASP A 208 -12.32 -13.19 -7.41
N THR A 209 -13.31 -12.96 -8.28
CA THR A 209 -13.22 -11.98 -9.34
C THR A 209 -13.30 -10.56 -8.77
N ILE A 210 -12.33 -9.72 -9.10
CA ILE A 210 -12.35 -8.30 -8.77
C ILE A 210 -13.26 -7.57 -9.76
N SER A 211 -14.29 -6.88 -9.27
CA SER A 211 -15.22 -6.13 -10.13
C SER A 211 -14.52 -4.97 -10.83
N PRO A 212 -15.03 -4.49 -11.99
CA PRO A 212 -14.46 -3.32 -12.68
C PRO A 212 -14.40 -2.06 -11.78
N GLU A 213 -15.37 -1.90 -10.89
CA GLU A 213 -15.40 -0.80 -9.92
C GLU A 213 -14.27 -0.94 -8.90
N GLN A 214 -14.07 -2.13 -8.35
CA GLN A 214 -12.97 -2.42 -7.44
C GLN A 214 -11.61 -2.25 -8.14
N GLN A 215 -11.46 -2.70 -9.39
CA GLN A 215 -10.22 -2.56 -10.17
C GLN A 215 -9.78 -1.10 -10.34
N ALA A 216 -10.72 -0.16 -10.43
CA ALA A 216 -10.42 1.26 -10.52
C ALA A 216 -9.75 1.81 -9.25
N HIS A 217 -9.98 1.18 -8.11
CA HIS A 217 -9.58 1.67 -6.78
C HIS A 217 -8.53 0.81 -6.06
N ILE A 218 -8.25 -0.43 -6.51
CA ILE A 218 -7.35 -1.36 -5.79
C ILE A 218 -5.92 -0.82 -5.58
N PHE A 219 -5.48 0.13 -6.39
CA PHE A 219 -4.19 0.81 -6.24
C PHE A 219 -4.27 2.10 -5.42
N GLU A 220 -5.45 2.49 -4.98
CA GLU A 220 -5.59 3.62 -4.08
C GLU A 220 -5.12 3.24 -2.68
N LYS A 221 -4.47 4.20 -2.02
CA LYS A 221 -4.04 4.01 -0.62
C LYS A 221 -5.27 3.79 0.24
N PHE A 222 -5.21 2.76 1.13
CA PHE A 222 -6.25 2.42 2.10
C PHE A 222 -7.54 1.82 1.51
N TYR A 223 -7.59 1.60 0.21
CA TYR A 223 -8.73 0.92 -0.38
C TYR A 223 -8.75 -0.56 0.02
N ARG A 224 -9.92 -1.02 0.45
CA ARG A 224 -10.22 -2.43 0.73
C ARG A 224 -11.62 -2.72 0.22
N ALA A 225 -11.79 -3.83 -0.49
CA ALA A 225 -13.12 -4.33 -0.82
C ALA A 225 -13.90 -4.65 0.46
N ASP A 226 -15.21 -4.43 0.48
CA ASP A 226 -16.03 -4.52 1.70
C ASP A 226 -15.99 -5.91 2.34
N ASP A 227 -15.91 -6.97 1.56
CA ASP A 227 -15.78 -8.35 2.05
C ASP A 227 -14.45 -8.60 2.78
N ALA A 228 -13.38 -7.91 2.41
CA ALA A 228 -12.08 -7.98 3.06
C ALA A 228 -12.04 -7.25 4.43
N ARG A 229 -13.01 -6.40 4.74
CA ARG A 229 -13.12 -5.70 6.04
C ARG A 229 -13.53 -6.62 7.18
N GLN A 230 -14.30 -7.68 6.89
CA GLN A 230 -14.81 -8.64 7.88
C GLN A 230 -13.85 -9.82 8.12
N GLY A 231 -12.87 -10.05 7.25
CA GLY A 231 -11.92 -11.15 7.34
C GLY A 231 -10.65 -10.80 8.11
N ASN A 232 -10.10 -11.77 8.81
CA ASN A 232 -8.84 -11.65 9.58
C ASN A 232 -7.57 -11.55 8.68
N THR A 233 -7.75 -11.55 7.34
CA THR A 233 -6.70 -11.63 6.31
C THR A 233 -6.16 -10.28 5.84
N GLY A 234 -6.71 -9.16 6.32
CA GLY A 234 -6.44 -7.85 5.74
C GLY A 234 -5.33 -7.04 6.42
N GLY A 235 -4.37 -6.58 5.62
CA GLY A 235 -3.50 -5.44 5.96
C GLY A 235 -4.24 -4.10 5.79
N ALA A 236 -3.54 -2.97 6.07
CA ALA A 236 -4.10 -1.60 6.03
C ALA A 236 -4.53 -1.08 4.62
N GLY A 237 -4.60 -1.92 3.58
CA GLY A 237 -4.95 -1.50 2.22
C GLY A 237 -3.83 -0.73 1.50
N LEU A 238 -2.58 -0.94 1.90
CA LEU A 238 -1.41 -0.22 1.34
C LEU A 238 -0.58 -1.08 0.39
N GLY A 239 -0.68 -2.40 0.48
CA GLY A 239 0.20 -3.31 -0.25
C GLY A 239 0.20 -3.07 -1.77
N LEU A 240 -0.97 -2.97 -2.40
CA LEU A 240 -1.08 -2.71 -3.84
C LEU A 240 -0.74 -1.26 -4.21
N ALA A 241 -1.01 -0.31 -3.32
CA ALA A 241 -0.60 1.09 -3.54
C ALA A 241 0.92 1.23 -3.64
N ILE A 242 1.68 0.43 -2.87
CA ILE A 242 3.15 0.37 -2.93
C ILE A 242 3.63 -0.21 -4.26
N ALA A 243 2.92 -1.20 -4.77
CA ALA A 243 3.24 -1.86 -6.04
C ALA A 243 2.79 -1.05 -7.29
N ASN A 244 2.21 0.15 -7.12
CA ASN A 244 1.72 0.95 -8.24
C ASN A 244 2.88 1.40 -9.15
N PRO A 245 2.89 1.00 -10.44
CA PRO A 245 3.97 1.31 -11.38
C PRO A 245 4.21 2.81 -11.57
N ARG A 246 3.20 3.65 -11.35
CA ARG A 246 3.33 5.11 -11.46
C ARG A 246 4.23 5.71 -10.37
N GLN A 247 4.53 4.96 -9.31
CA GLN A 247 5.42 5.39 -8.23
C GLN A 247 6.82 4.77 -8.35
N ILE A 248 6.97 3.68 -9.10
CA ILE A 248 8.25 2.95 -9.27
C ILE A 248 9.09 3.52 -10.41
N GLY A 249 8.49 4.26 -11.34
CA GLY A 249 9.08 4.71 -12.60
C GLY A 249 9.40 6.20 -12.72
N ARG A 250 9.44 6.96 -11.61
CA ARG A 250 9.88 8.37 -11.63
C ARG A 250 11.33 8.52 -11.18
#